data_21e11f1cbac9af4c36a72624ee85264a
#
_entry.id   21e11f1cbac9af4c36a72624ee85264a
#
_cell.length_a   1.000
_cell.length_b   1.000
_cell.length_c   1.000
_cell.angle_alpha   90.00
_cell.angle_beta   90.00
_cell.angle_gamma   90.00
#
_symmetry.space_group_name_H-M   'P 1'
#
loop_
_entity.id
_entity.type
_entity.pdbx_description
1 polymer ?
#
loop_
_entity_poly.entity_id
_entity_poly.type
_entity_poly.pdbx_seq_one_letter_code
_entity_poly.pdbx_strand_id
1 'polypeptide(L)'
;PPYHLSNGGISVQSGKMVSVNKGDWDKSNGYEEDYLFDKSWISACRNKLKSNGTIWISGTYHNIFSVARCLAELGFKILNCITWEKTNPPPNLSCKYFTHSAEYILWARKDQKVPHYFNYELMKIINGGTQMRDVWRLPAIAPWEKSCGKHPTQKPLRVLSRIIQASTLPGAWILDPFTGSSTTGIAANLLGRRFLG
;
A
#
# COMPACT_ATOMS: atom_id res chain seq x y z
N PRO A 1 -3.81 5.58 0.17
CA PRO A 1 -4.24 6.73 0.98
C PRO A 1 -3.13 7.74 1.16
N PRO A 2 -3.42 8.95 1.67
CA PRO A 2 -2.41 9.89 2.16
C PRO A 2 -1.52 9.26 3.23
N TYR A 3 -0.27 9.71 3.29
CA TYR A 3 0.67 9.31 4.35
C TYR A 3 0.88 10.42 5.38
N HIS A 4 0.23 11.57 5.13
CA HIS A 4 0.29 12.78 5.96
C HIS A 4 1.72 13.32 6.16
N LEU A 5 2.56 13.27 5.10
CA LEU A 5 3.97 13.60 5.16
C LEU A 5 4.32 14.94 4.47
N SER A 6 3.36 15.65 3.87
CA SER A 6 3.60 16.85 3.07
C SER A 6 3.65 18.14 3.91
N ASN A 7 4.34 18.10 5.06
CA ASN A 7 4.48 19.23 5.99
C ASN A 7 5.83 19.97 5.85
N GLY A 8 6.48 19.86 4.70
CA GLY A 8 7.81 20.38 4.43
C GLY A 8 8.89 19.29 4.57
N GLY A 9 10.11 19.63 4.16
CA GLY A 9 11.26 18.75 4.19
C GLY A 9 11.91 18.56 2.82
N ILE A 10 13.10 17.99 2.83
CA ILE A 10 13.95 17.79 1.66
C ILE A 10 14.42 16.34 1.64
N SER A 11 14.51 15.76 0.44
CA SER A 11 15.08 14.44 0.17
C SER A 11 16.00 14.51 -1.04
N VAL A 12 16.71 13.43 -1.34
CA VAL A 12 17.54 13.31 -2.57
C VAL A 12 16.90 12.27 -3.49
N GLN A 13 16.73 12.65 -4.76
CA GLN A 13 16.31 11.75 -5.81
C GLN A 13 17.26 11.89 -6.99
N SER A 14 17.91 10.78 -7.39
CA SER A 14 18.89 10.76 -8.49
C SER A 14 19.98 11.84 -8.33
N GLY A 15 20.50 12.01 -7.11
CA GLY A 15 21.55 12.98 -6.80
C GLY A 15 21.10 14.44 -6.69
N LYS A 16 19.80 14.74 -6.87
CA LYS A 16 19.25 16.09 -6.75
C LYS A 16 18.40 16.25 -5.50
N MET A 17 18.51 17.40 -4.84
CA MET A 17 17.62 17.75 -3.73
C MET A 17 16.21 18.01 -4.26
N VAL A 18 15.21 17.37 -3.65
CA VAL A 18 13.79 17.49 -4.01
C VAL A 18 12.95 17.71 -2.77
N SER A 19 11.88 18.50 -2.90
CA SER A 19 10.88 18.64 -1.84
C SER A 19 10.17 17.31 -1.60
N VAL A 20 9.91 16.96 -0.34
CA VAL A 20 9.07 15.81 0.02
C VAL A 20 7.58 16.12 -0.06
N ASN A 21 7.21 17.40 -0.26
CA ASN A 21 5.82 17.81 -0.38
C ASN A 21 5.16 17.16 -1.62
N LYS A 22 4.06 16.43 -1.41
CA LYS A 22 3.30 15.72 -2.45
C LYS A 22 2.03 16.46 -2.88
N GLY A 23 1.66 17.51 -2.15
CA GLY A 23 0.46 18.32 -2.36
C GLY A 23 -0.39 18.44 -1.10
N ASP A 24 -1.41 19.29 -1.17
CA ASP A 24 -2.29 19.59 -0.02
C ASP A 24 -3.06 18.34 0.47
N TRP A 25 -3.35 17.41 -0.42
CA TRP A 25 -4.04 16.16 -0.10
C TRP A 25 -3.24 15.22 0.84
N ASP A 26 -1.91 15.43 0.99
CA ASP A 26 -1.03 14.61 1.83
C ASP A 26 -0.51 15.40 3.06
N LYS A 27 -1.07 16.57 3.35
CA LYS A 27 -0.76 17.32 4.57
C LYS A 27 -1.38 16.66 5.78
N SER A 28 -0.69 16.73 6.90
CA SER A 28 -1.26 16.39 8.21
C SER A 28 -2.00 17.62 8.76
N ASN A 29 -3.18 17.38 9.29
CA ASN A 29 -3.95 18.37 10.06
C ASN A 29 -3.83 18.13 11.57
N GLY A 30 -2.95 17.21 11.98
CA GLY A 30 -2.78 16.76 13.35
C GLY A 30 -3.23 15.33 13.54
N TYR A 31 -2.67 14.68 14.56
CA TYR A 31 -2.83 13.24 14.77
C TYR A 31 -4.30 12.77 14.85
N GLU A 32 -5.15 13.51 15.56
CA GLU A 32 -6.56 13.15 15.74
C GLU A 32 -7.36 13.31 14.44
N GLU A 33 -7.13 14.38 13.69
CA GLU A 33 -7.84 14.62 12.42
C GLU A 33 -7.41 13.60 11.35
N ASP A 34 -6.11 13.30 11.27
CA ASP A 34 -5.57 12.28 10.37
C ASP A 34 -6.14 10.90 10.71
N TYR A 35 -6.25 10.56 12.00
CA TYR A 35 -6.87 9.32 12.47
C TYR A 35 -8.36 9.24 12.11
N LEU A 36 -9.12 10.32 12.35
CA LEU A 36 -10.55 10.37 12.01
C LEU A 36 -10.77 10.24 10.51
N PHE A 37 -9.94 10.88 9.70
CA PHE A 37 -9.96 10.74 8.25
C PHE A 37 -9.71 9.28 7.85
N ASP A 38 -8.65 8.66 8.37
CA ASP A 38 -8.31 7.26 8.06
C ASP A 38 -9.44 6.32 8.47
N LYS A 39 -10.02 6.49 9.65
CA LYS A 39 -11.13 5.68 10.13
C LYS A 39 -12.38 5.82 9.25
N SER A 40 -12.67 7.03 8.77
CA SER A 40 -13.82 7.32 7.90
C SER A 40 -13.74 6.56 6.58
N TRP A 41 -12.64 6.70 5.82
CA TRP A 41 -12.53 6.04 4.52
C TRP A 41 -12.39 4.52 4.65
N ILE A 42 -11.71 4.01 5.70
CA ILE A 42 -11.62 2.56 5.97
C ILE A 42 -13.01 2.00 6.26
N SER A 43 -13.84 2.72 7.04
CA SER A 43 -15.23 2.34 7.30
C SER A 43 -16.06 2.30 6.00
N ALA A 44 -15.91 3.30 5.13
CA ALA A 44 -16.58 3.32 3.83
C ALA A 44 -16.17 2.11 2.95
N CYS A 45 -14.88 1.78 2.90
CA CYS A 45 -14.37 0.60 2.22
C CYS A 45 -14.96 -0.69 2.81
N ARG A 46 -15.01 -0.79 4.16
CA ARG A 46 -15.59 -1.94 4.85
C ARG A 46 -17.02 -2.23 4.40
N ASN A 47 -17.82 -1.18 4.24
CA ASN A 47 -19.21 -1.30 3.82
C ASN A 47 -19.37 -1.84 2.38
N LYS A 48 -18.38 -1.61 1.52
CA LYS A 48 -18.36 -2.12 0.14
C LYS A 48 -17.74 -3.51 -0.01
N LEU A 49 -16.96 -3.96 0.96
CA LEU A 49 -16.37 -5.30 0.93
C LEU A 49 -17.43 -6.39 1.12
N LYS A 50 -17.30 -7.48 0.37
CA LYS A 50 -18.02 -8.74 0.64
C LYS A 50 -17.60 -9.32 1.99
N SER A 51 -18.36 -10.25 2.55
CA SER A 51 -18.02 -10.91 3.82
C SER A 51 -16.64 -11.57 3.80
N ASN A 52 -16.27 -12.21 2.69
CA ASN A 52 -14.95 -12.82 2.47
C ASN A 52 -13.91 -11.85 1.87
N GLY A 53 -14.24 -10.56 1.75
CA GLY A 53 -13.37 -9.55 1.17
C GLY A 53 -12.20 -9.18 2.07
N THR A 54 -11.12 -8.73 1.46
CA THR A 54 -9.92 -8.25 2.16
C THR A 54 -9.58 -6.83 1.74
N ILE A 55 -8.86 -6.13 2.58
CA ILE A 55 -8.33 -4.79 2.33
C ILE A 55 -6.81 -4.80 2.48
N TRP A 56 -6.14 -4.02 1.62
CA TRP A 56 -4.71 -3.82 1.64
C TRP A 56 -4.42 -2.33 1.74
N ILE A 57 -3.66 -1.92 2.76
CA ILE A 57 -3.40 -0.50 3.02
C ILE A 57 -1.91 -0.31 3.15
N SER A 58 -1.33 0.49 2.25
CA SER A 58 0.08 0.87 2.32
C SER A 58 0.28 2.11 3.19
N GLY A 59 1.41 2.17 3.87
CA GLY A 59 1.80 3.30 4.71
C GLY A 59 3.28 3.29 5.04
N THR A 60 3.69 4.31 5.76
CA THR A 60 5.02 4.39 6.39
C THR A 60 4.88 4.24 7.89
N TYR A 61 5.99 4.23 8.62
CA TYR A 61 5.97 4.17 10.08
C TYR A 61 5.22 5.35 10.74
N HIS A 62 5.00 6.46 10.01
CA HIS A 62 4.28 7.62 10.54
C HIS A 62 2.78 7.37 10.71
N ASN A 63 2.16 6.60 9.81
CA ASN A 63 0.70 6.43 9.79
C ASN A 63 0.24 4.98 9.96
N ILE A 64 1.10 3.98 9.68
CA ILE A 64 0.67 2.58 9.61
C ILE A 64 0.10 2.05 10.94
N PHE A 65 0.61 2.53 12.07
CA PHE A 65 0.14 2.12 13.40
C PHE A 65 -1.24 2.69 13.71
N SER A 66 -1.53 3.95 13.31
CA SER A 66 -2.84 4.57 13.39
C SER A 66 -3.86 3.83 12.51
N VAL A 67 -3.48 3.50 11.28
CA VAL A 67 -4.28 2.69 10.36
C VAL A 67 -4.58 1.30 10.93
N ALA A 68 -3.60 0.64 11.56
CA ALA A 68 -3.81 -0.65 12.21
C ALA A 68 -4.83 -0.55 13.36
N ARG A 69 -4.78 0.52 14.16
CA ARG A 69 -5.79 0.81 15.18
C ARG A 69 -7.18 0.98 14.58
N CYS A 70 -7.31 1.76 13.49
CA CYS A 70 -8.58 1.93 12.78
C CYS A 70 -9.16 0.58 12.30
N LEU A 71 -8.32 -0.28 11.72
CA LEU A 71 -8.74 -1.61 11.28
C LEU A 71 -9.27 -2.46 12.44
N ALA A 72 -8.57 -2.47 13.59
CA ALA A 72 -8.97 -3.22 14.77
C ALA A 72 -10.30 -2.71 15.34
N GLU A 73 -10.45 -1.40 15.50
CA GLU A 73 -11.69 -0.77 16.00
C GLU A 73 -12.89 -0.97 15.08
N LEU A 74 -12.66 -1.05 13.77
CA LEU A 74 -13.69 -1.36 12.78
C LEU A 74 -13.97 -2.85 12.64
N GLY A 75 -13.37 -3.70 13.47
CA GLY A 75 -13.63 -5.13 13.53
C GLY A 75 -13.03 -5.94 12.39
N PHE A 76 -12.01 -5.44 11.69
CA PHE A 76 -11.23 -6.24 10.77
C PHE A 76 -10.33 -7.22 11.52
N LYS A 77 -9.99 -8.34 10.89
CA LYS A 77 -8.90 -9.21 11.33
C LYS A 77 -7.66 -8.92 10.49
N ILE A 78 -6.64 -8.32 11.10
CA ILE A 78 -5.33 -8.12 10.47
C ILE A 78 -4.70 -9.50 10.27
N LEU A 79 -4.26 -9.79 9.06
CA LEU A 79 -3.63 -11.05 8.65
C LEU A 79 -2.11 -10.94 8.64
N ASN A 80 -1.59 -9.87 8.03
CA ASN A 80 -0.16 -9.57 7.97
C ASN A 80 0.10 -8.06 8.05
N CYS A 81 1.24 -7.70 8.60
CA CYS A 81 1.91 -6.43 8.38
C CYS A 81 3.15 -6.72 7.53
N ILE A 82 3.05 -6.48 6.22
CA ILE A 82 4.12 -6.77 5.28
C ILE A 82 5.12 -5.63 5.30
N THR A 83 6.40 -5.94 5.43
CA THR A 83 7.50 -5.00 5.25
C THR A 83 7.95 -5.04 3.79
N TRP A 84 7.67 -3.98 3.05
CA TRP A 84 8.25 -3.80 1.74
C TRP A 84 9.60 -3.09 1.88
N GLU A 85 10.69 -3.87 1.81
CA GLU A 85 12.06 -3.37 1.81
C GLU A 85 12.42 -2.88 0.40
N LYS A 86 12.71 -1.58 0.28
CA LYS A 86 13.21 -0.97 -0.95
C LYS A 86 14.70 -1.28 -1.10
N THR A 87 15.07 -1.88 -2.22
CA THR A 87 16.48 -2.18 -2.49
C THR A 87 17.31 -0.96 -2.89
N ASN A 88 16.66 0.16 -3.17
CA ASN A 88 17.26 1.43 -3.60
C ASN A 88 16.64 2.63 -2.84
N PRO A 89 16.71 2.67 -1.49
CA PRO A 89 16.15 3.76 -0.72
C PRO A 89 16.96 5.06 -0.91
N PRO A 90 16.33 6.24 -0.78
CA PRO A 90 17.06 7.49 -0.75
C PRO A 90 17.94 7.56 0.51
N PRO A 91 19.12 8.23 0.46
CA PRO A 91 19.99 8.37 1.61
C PRO A 91 19.35 9.24 2.69
N ASN A 92 19.76 9.01 3.95
CA ASN A 92 19.43 9.90 5.05
C ASN A 92 20.42 11.08 5.07
N LEU A 93 19.94 12.28 4.70
CA LEU A 93 20.77 13.48 4.62
C LEU A 93 21.25 13.97 5.99
N SER A 94 20.50 13.71 7.05
CA SER A 94 20.87 14.19 8.39
C SER A 94 21.96 13.37 9.05
N CYS A 95 22.16 12.12 8.63
CA CYS A 95 23.10 11.15 9.22
C CYS A 95 22.91 10.93 10.74
N LYS A 96 21.71 11.24 11.28
CA LYS A 96 21.42 11.16 12.72
C LYS A 96 20.59 9.94 13.14
N TYR A 97 20.08 9.18 12.17
CA TYR A 97 19.29 7.95 12.36
C TYR A 97 19.45 7.04 11.13
N PHE A 98 18.95 5.82 11.24
CA PHE A 98 19.04 4.84 10.15
C PHE A 98 18.26 5.30 8.91
N THR A 99 18.74 4.95 7.71
CA THR A 99 18.06 5.21 6.45
C THR A 99 16.72 4.46 6.40
N HIS A 100 15.65 5.20 6.11
CA HIS A 100 14.33 4.60 5.95
C HIS A 100 14.26 3.85 4.62
N SER A 101 14.35 2.53 4.69
CA SER A 101 14.33 1.63 3.52
C SER A 101 13.02 0.87 3.37
N ALA A 102 12.09 0.98 4.32
CA ALA A 102 10.85 0.21 4.32
C ALA A 102 9.59 1.08 4.19
N GLU A 103 8.60 0.53 3.49
CA GLU A 103 7.19 0.87 3.64
C GLU A 103 6.45 -0.36 4.17
N TYR A 104 5.29 -0.14 4.75
CA TYR A 104 4.47 -1.20 5.34
C TYR A 104 3.17 -1.36 4.56
N ILE A 105 2.68 -2.60 4.52
CA ILE A 105 1.40 -2.91 3.87
C ILE A 105 0.61 -3.79 4.82
N LEU A 106 -0.47 -3.25 5.38
CA LEU A 106 -1.40 -4.01 6.20
C LEU A 106 -2.35 -4.79 5.30
N TRP A 107 -2.47 -6.09 5.55
CA TRP A 107 -3.47 -6.95 4.95
C TRP A 107 -4.46 -7.39 6.01
N ALA A 108 -5.74 -7.12 5.78
CA ALA A 108 -6.78 -7.45 6.72
C ALA A 108 -8.02 -8.03 6.00
N ARG A 109 -8.76 -8.90 6.67
CA ARG A 109 -10.05 -9.42 6.20
C ARG A 109 -11.21 -8.76 6.94
N LYS A 110 -12.33 -8.59 6.24
CA LYS A 110 -13.52 -7.92 6.77
C LYS A 110 -14.13 -8.66 7.96
N ASP A 111 -14.34 -9.96 7.83
CA ASP A 111 -15.03 -10.77 8.82
C ASP A 111 -14.04 -11.71 9.52
N GLN A 112 -14.11 -11.77 10.85
CA GLN A 112 -13.21 -12.63 11.63
C GLN A 112 -13.51 -14.12 11.48
N LYS A 113 -14.72 -14.49 11.08
CA LYS A 113 -15.18 -15.89 10.98
C LYS A 113 -15.21 -16.39 9.54
N VAL A 114 -15.43 -15.52 8.55
CA VAL A 114 -15.53 -15.91 7.15
C VAL A 114 -14.14 -16.06 6.53
N PRO A 115 -13.79 -17.22 5.95
CA PRO A 115 -12.52 -17.41 5.27
C PRO A 115 -12.39 -16.47 4.08
N HIS A 116 -11.21 -15.87 3.93
CA HIS A 116 -10.82 -15.12 2.74
C HIS A 116 -10.10 -16.02 1.74
N TYR A 117 -10.00 -15.56 0.48
CA TYR A 117 -9.19 -16.23 -0.53
C TYR A 117 -7.71 -15.87 -0.37
N PHE A 118 -6.83 -16.86 -0.43
CA PHE A 118 -5.39 -16.72 -0.53
C PHE A 118 -4.82 -17.74 -1.52
N ASN A 119 -4.12 -17.26 -2.53
CA ASN A 119 -3.52 -18.10 -3.56
C ASN A 119 -2.13 -18.60 -3.11
N TYR A 120 -2.13 -19.51 -2.15
CA TYR A 120 -0.91 -20.05 -1.54
C TYR A 120 0.04 -20.68 -2.57
N GLU A 121 -0.48 -21.49 -3.48
CA GLU A 121 0.35 -22.21 -4.45
C GLU A 121 1.03 -21.25 -5.43
N LEU A 122 0.31 -20.25 -5.95
CA LEU A 122 0.92 -19.24 -6.82
C LEU A 122 1.98 -18.43 -6.06
N MET A 123 1.71 -18.04 -4.82
CA MET A 123 2.70 -17.30 -4.02
C MET A 123 3.96 -18.12 -3.76
N LYS A 124 3.82 -19.42 -3.55
CA LYS A 124 4.94 -20.36 -3.41
C LYS A 124 5.73 -20.48 -4.71
N ILE A 125 5.06 -20.61 -5.86
CA ILE A 125 5.71 -20.66 -7.19
C ILE A 125 6.50 -19.37 -7.44
N ILE A 126 5.89 -18.21 -7.24
CA ILE A 126 6.54 -16.89 -7.42
C ILE A 126 7.76 -16.74 -6.49
N ASN A 127 7.74 -17.39 -5.35
CA ASN A 127 8.85 -17.38 -4.36
C ASN A 127 9.84 -18.53 -4.53
N GLY A 128 9.94 -19.10 -5.72
CA GLY A 128 10.94 -20.16 -6.02
C GLY A 128 10.65 -21.49 -5.34
N GLY A 129 9.40 -21.86 -5.15
CA GLY A 129 8.96 -23.13 -4.59
C GLY A 129 8.88 -23.17 -3.06
N THR A 130 9.21 -22.06 -2.36
CA THR A 130 9.14 -21.94 -0.90
C THR A 130 8.04 -20.99 -0.47
N GLN A 131 7.53 -21.15 0.74
CA GLN A 131 6.49 -20.26 1.29
C GLN A 131 6.96 -18.80 1.29
N MET A 132 6.14 -17.92 0.71
CA MET A 132 6.44 -16.48 0.68
C MET A 132 6.31 -15.88 2.07
N ARG A 133 7.29 -15.06 2.44
CA ARG A 133 7.32 -14.36 3.73
C ARG A 133 6.69 -12.98 3.62
N ASP A 134 6.50 -12.34 4.76
CA ASP A 134 5.97 -10.98 4.92
C ASP A 134 7.02 -9.86 4.79
N VAL A 135 8.26 -10.19 4.44
CA VAL A 135 9.30 -9.24 4.04
C VAL A 135 9.52 -9.35 2.53
N TRP A 136 9.17 -8.29 1.80
CA TRP A 136 9.27 -8.23 0.35
C TRP A 136 10.41 -7.30 -0.08
N ARG A 137 11.49 -7.85 -0.61
CA ARG A 137 12.61 -7.10 -1.15
C ARG A 137 12.33 -6.76 -2.62
N LEU A 138 11.84 -5.56 -2.86
CA LEU A 138 11.47 -5.08 -4.19
C LEU A 138 11.95 -3.64 -4.37
N PRO A 139 12.47 -3.27 -5.56
CA PRO A 139 12.87 -1.89 -5.82
C PRO A 139 11.68 -0.94 -5.72
N ALA A 140 11.96 0.33 -5.41
CA ALA A 140 11.01 1.41 -5.63
C ALA A 140 10.70 1.51 -7.13
N ILE A 141 9.63 2.28 -7.47
CA ILE A 141 9.19 2.43 -8.85
C ILE A 141 10.33 2.85 -9.79
N ALA A 142 10.42 2.16 -10.91
CA ALA A 142 11.39 2.48 -11.94
C ALA A 142 10.91 3.65 -12.84
N PRO A 143 11.85 4.43 -13.46
CA PRO A 143 11.47 5.56 -14.31
C PRO A 143 10.52 5.19 -15.45
N TRP A 144 10.69 4.02 -16.07
CA TRP A 144 9.84 3.56 -17.18
C TRP A 144 8.42 3.18 -16.75
N GLU A 145 8.18 2.87 -15.48
CA GLU A 145 6.83 2.63 -14.95
C GLU A 145 6.00 3.92 -14.78
N LYS A 146 6.61 5.09 -14.98
CA LYS A 146 5.97 6.41 -14.87
C LYS A 146 5.45 6.94 -16.22
N SER A 147 5.27 6.09 -17.20
CA SER A 147 4.84 6.46 -18.56
C SER A 147 3.38 6.96 -18.64
N CYS A 148 2.51 6.49 -17.74
CA CYS A 148 1.09 6.87 -17.72
C CYS A 148 0.78 8.05 -16.76
N GLY A 149 1.75 8.91 -16.50
CA GLY A 149 1.62 10.07 -15.60
C GLY A 149 2.61 10.04 -14.44
N LYS A 150 2.90 11.23 -13.89
CA LYS A 150 3.87 11.39 -12.79
C LYS A 150 3.13 11.59 -11.47
N HIS A 151 2.59 10.50 -10.89
CA HIS A 151 2.06 10.60 -9.52
C HIS A 151 3.21 10.47 -8.51
N PRO A 152 3.34 11.37 -7.54
CA PRO A 152 4.50 11.42 -6.64
C PRO A 152 4.65 10.18 -5.74
N THR A 153 3.57 9.49 -5.44
CA THR A 153 3.53 8.31 -4.56
C THR A 153 3.14 7.01 -5.29
N GLN A 154 3.32 6.98 -6.64
CA GLN A 154 3.02 5.79 -7.44
C GLN A 154 3.75 4.56 -6.91
N LYS A 155 3.02 3.45 -6.75
CA LYS A 155 3.58 2.16 -6.35
C LYS A 155 4.06 1.36 -7.57
N PRO A 156 5.11 0.53 -7.41
CA PRO A 156 5.54 -0.38 -8.48
C PRO A 156 4.44 -1.37 -8.86
N LEU A 157 4.29 -1.62 -10.15
CA LEU A 157 3.32 -2.57 -10.69
C LEU A 157 3.50 -3.97 -10.07
N ARG A 158 4.76 -4.37 -9.80
CA ARG A 158 5.09 -5.65 -9.19
C ARG A 158 4.49 -5.84 -7.78
N VAL A 159 4.46 -4.79 -6.97
CA VAL A 159 3.83 -4.82 -5.63
C VAL A 159 2.33 -5.05 -5.74
N LEU A 160 1.67 -4.26 -6.60
CA LEU A 160 0.21 -4.34 -6.78
C LEU A 160 -0.21 -5.64 -7.45
N SER A 161 0.54 -6.12 -8.44
CA SER A 161 0.28 -7.42 -9.07
C SER A 161 0.37 -8.58 -8.07
N ARG A 162 1.36 -8.55 -7.16
CA ARG A 162 1.49 -9.55 -6.10
C ARG A 162 0.29 -9.55 -5.16
N ILE A 163 -0.15 -8.37 -4.71
CA ILE A 163 -1.33 -8.19 -3.85
C ILE A 163 -2.58 -8.78 -4.52
N ILE A 164 -2.83 -8.41 -5.78
CA ILE A 164 -4.00 -8.84 -6.53
C ILE A 164 -3.99 -10.36 -6.75
N GLN A 165 -2.85 -10.91 -7.17
CA GLN A 165 -2.71 -12.35 -7.39
C GLN A 165 -2.85 -13.17 -6.10
N ALA A 166 -2.35 -12.64 -4.97
CA ALA A 166 -2.45 -13.31 -3.69
C ALA A 166 -3.87 -13.41 -3.17
N SER A 167 -4.70 -12.38 -3.36
CA SER A 167 -5.95 -12.22 -2.61
C SER A 167 -7.22 -12.21 -3.45
N THR A 168 -7.12 -12.42 -4.79
CA THR A 168 -8.28 -12.38 -5.68
C THR A 168 -8.24 -13.43 -6.78
N LEU A 169 -9.41 -13.94 -7.18
CA LEU A 169 -9.59 -14.74 -8.37
C LEU A 169 -9.74 -13.88 -9.63
N PRO A 170 -9.45 -14.41 -10.85
CA PRO A 170 -9.83 -13.75 -12.09
C PRO A 170 -11.31 -13.35 -12.10
N GLY A 171 -11.62 -12.19 -12.68
CA GLY A 171 -12.98 -11.63 -12.69
C GLY A 171 -13.43 -10.95 -11.40
N ALA A 172 -12.66 -11.02 -10.32
CA ALA A 172 -12.99 -10.32 -9.07
C ALA A 172 -12.97 -8.78 -9.26
N TRP A 173 -13.77 -8.08 -8.45
CA TRP A 173 -13.75 -6.62 -8.36
C TRP A 173 -12.64 -6.14 -7.44
N ILE A 174 -11.85 -5.17 -7.91
CA ILE A 174 -10.85 -4.41 -7.18
C ILE A 174 -11.36 -2.97 -7.05
N LEU A 175 -11.39 -2.44 -5.84
CA LEU A 175 -11.70 -1.03 -5.56
C LEU A 175 -10.45 -0.36 -5.03
N ASP A 176 -10.06 0.78 -5.64
CA ASP A 176 -9.00 1.64 -5.12
C ASP A 176 -9.50 3.09 -5.05
N PRO A 177 -9.96 3.58 -3.87
CA PRO A 177 -10.46 4.94 -3.72
C PRO A 177 -9.36 6.01 -3.79
N PHE A 178 -8.09 5.60 -3.85
CA PHE A 178 -6.92 6.49 -3.93
C PHE A 178 -6.08 6.14 -5.18
N THR A 179 -6.74 5.97 -6.30
CA THR A 179 -6.18 5.36 -7.51
C THR A 179 -4.95 6.09 -8.09
N GLY A 180 -4.80 7.39 -7.87
CA GLY A 180 -3.67 8.19 -8.33
C GLY A 180 -3.40 8.02 -9.83
N SER A 181 -2.22 7.47 -10.19
CA SER A 181 -1.85 7.13 -11.59
C SER A 181 -2.49 5.83 -12.10
N SER A 182 -3.47 5.29 -11.39
CA SER A 182 -4.20 4.06 -11.74
C SER A 182 -3.32 2.81 -11.91
N THR A 183 -2.19 2.73 -11.22
CA THR A 183 -1.33 1.52 -11.29
C THR A 183 -2.06 0.28 -10.79
N THR A 184 -2.96 0.42 -9.80
CA THR A 184 -3.83 -0.67 -9.33
C THR A 184 -4.77 -1.13 -10.44
N GLY A 185 -5.37 -0.18 -11.21
CA GLY A 185 -6.23 -0.48 -12.35
C GLY A 185 -5.48 -1.19 -13.47
N ILE A 186 -4.27 -0.74 -13.79
CA ILE A 186 -3.39 -1.40 -14.78
C ILE A 186 -3.10 -2.84 -14.34
N ALA A 187 -2.68 -3.05 -13.08
CA ALA A 187 -2.41 -4.38 -12.53
C ALA A 187 -3.66 -5.28 -12.57
N ALA A 188 -4.82 -4.75 -12.19
CA ALA A 188 -6.09 -5.47 -12.19
C ALA A 188 -6.46 -5.92 -13.61
N ASN A 189 -6.37 -5.03 -14.59
CA ASN A 189 -6.70 -5.32 -15.99
C ASN A 189 -5.76 -6.37 -16.59
N LEU A 190 -4.44 -6.22 -16.41
CA LEU A 190 -3.44 -7.18 -16.88
C LEU A 190 -3.64 -8.59 -16.30
N LEU A 191 -4.22 -8.68 -15.11
CA LEU A 191 -4.47 -9.93 -14.41
C LEU A 191 -5.93 -10.43 -14.59
N GLY A 192 -6.72 -9.82 -15.45
CA GLY A 192 -8.11 -10.22 -15.72
C GLY A 192 -9.07 -9.97 -14.56
N ARG A 193 -8.82 -8.91 -13.75
CA ARG A 193 -9.73 -8.44 -12.70
C ARG A 193 -10.48 -7.21 -13.16
N ARG A 194 -11.67 -6.99 -12.58
CA ARG A 194 -12.47 -5.77 -12.79
C ARG A 194 -11.98 -4.69 -11.84
N PHE A 195 -11.96 -3.45 -12.29
CA PHE A 195 -11.44 -2.33 -11.52
C PHE A 195 -12.46 -1.20 -11.40
N LEU A 196 -12.45 -0.55 -10.23
CA LEU A 196 -13.14 0.69 -9.94
C LEU A 196 -12.19 1.57 -9.10
N GLY A 197 -11.93 2.81 -9.54
CA GLY A 197 -11.08 3.79 -8.86
C GLY A 197 -11.33 5.20 -9.36
#